data_bd4ba3c5534628d1e4566e08cc764005
#
_entry.id   bd4ba3c5534628d1e4566e08cc764005
#
_cell.length_a   1.000
_cell.length_b   1.000
_cell.length_c   1.000
_cell.angle_alpha   90.00
_cell.angle_beta   90.00
_cell.angle_gamma   90.00
#
_symmetry.space_group_name_H-M   'P 1'
#
loop_
_entity.id
_entity.type
_entity.pdbx_description
1 polymer ?
#
loop_
_entity_poly.entity_id
_entity_poly.type
_entity_poly.pdbx_seq_one_letter_code
_entity_poly.pdbx_strand_id
1 'polypeptide(L)'
;MNAVISNETLHAFVDGELDVTESEALTARLRSDETLAQRVCALRSLQSMVRLAYAEPPVSAGGKLLAAPRRQLMQRCALGCLMLVAGLSGGWALRGVESRAVAGVSAPVVAGYQAVSLTRQADPNRVMLHLDSAAPERMQAALDQAERLLDEAERQGRAMQLEIVANSNGINLMRAGVSPHAARMARMTQRHANLQWVACSQTIARFTGEGQKVELLPITRAAPTAIGEIVTRLQQGWTYVRV
;
A
#
# COMPACT_ATOMS: atom_id res chain seq x y z
N MET A 1 -40.40 -2.08 17.77
CA MET A 1 -38.99 -2.38 18.03
C MET A 1 -38.25 -2.27 16.71
N ASN A 2 -37.47 -1.20 16.50
CA ASN A 2 -36.66 -1.06 15.28
C ASN A 2 -35.41 -1.94 15.43
N ALA A 3 -35.41 -3.11 14.82
CA ALA A 3 -34.20 -3.95 14.74
C ALA A 3 -33.13 -3.15 13.98
N VAL A 4 -31.97 -2.98 14.60
CA VAL A 4 -30.80 -2.33 13.95
C VAL A 4 -30.36 -3.23 12.80
N ILE A 5 -30.39 -2.71 11.57
CA ILE A 5 -29.95 -3.44 10.39
C ILE A 5 -28.44 -3.55 10.44
N SER A 6 -27.92 -4.78 10.35
CA SER A 6 -26.48 -5.04 10.39
C SER A 6 -25.78 -4.51 9.13
N ASN A 7 -24.47 -4.24 9.24
CA ASN A 7 -23.67 -3.88 8.07
C ASN A 7 -23.60 -5.03 7.04
N GLU A 8 -23.59 -6.27 7.49
CA GLU A 8 -23.61 -7.47 6.63
C GLU A 8 -24.85 -7.48 5.73
N THR A 9 -26.04 -7.21 6.32
CA THR A 9 -27.29 -7.12 5.56
C THR A 9 -27.25 -6.00 4.52
N LEU A 10 -26.62 -4.84 4.85
CA LEU A 10 -26.48 -3.74 3.89
C LEU A 10 -25.50 -4.07 2.75
N HIS A 11 -24.42 -4.78 3.03
CA HIS A 11 -23.51 -5.27 2.00
C HIS A 11 -24.18 -6.28 1.09
N ALA A 12 -24.87 -7.30 1.66
CA ALA A 12 -25.61 -8.29 0.90
C ALA A 12 -26.68 -7.66 0.00
N PHE A 13 -27.36 -6.58 0.48
CA PHE A 13 -28.30 -5.83 -0.34
C PHE A 13 -27.65 -5.11 -1.53
N VAL A 14 -26.51 -4.46 -1.30
CA VAL A 14 -25.79 -3.74 -2.36
C VAL A 14 -25.20 -4.71 -3.39
N ASP A 15 -24.77 -5.89 -2.96
CA ASP A 15 -24.21 -6.94 -3.80
C ASP A 15 -25.27 -7.80 -4.50
N GLY A 16 -26.56 -7.64 -4.11
CA GLY A 16 -27.68 -8.37 -4.69
C GLY A 16 -27.79 -9.83 -4.19
N GLU A 17 -27.26 -10.11 -3.01
CA GLU A 17 -27.24 -11.43 -2.38
C GLU A 17 -28.42 -11.69 -1.44
N LEU A 18 -29.25 -10.66 -1.15
CA LEU A 18 -30.48 -10.84 -0.36
C LEU A 18 -31.58 -11.51 -1.20
N ASP A 19 -32.41 -12.30 -0.53
CA ASP A 19 -33.61 -12.81 -1.16
C ASP A 19 -34.62 -11.67 -1.49
N VAL A 20 -35.63 -12.00 -2.31
CA VAL A 20 -36.59 -11.00 -2.81
C VAL A 20 -37.37 -10.37 -1.65
N THR A 21 -37.78 -11.16 -0.66
CA THR A 21 -38.58 -10.72 0.48
C THR A 21 -37.80 -9.80 1.41
N GLU A 22 -36.55 -10.15 1.70
CA GLU A 22 -35.65 -9.32 2.52
C GLU A 22 -35.29 -8.02 1.80
N SER A 23 -35.06 -8.09 0.48
CA SER A 23 -34.75 -6.93 -0.35
C SER A 23 -35.93 -5.93 -0.42
N GLU A 24 -37.16 -6.43 -0.55
CA GLU A 24 -38.38 -5.61 -0.51
C GLU A 24 -38.57 -4.95 0.86
N ALA A 25 -38.42 -5.72 1.94
CA ALA A 25 -38.53 -5.20 3.30
C ALA A 25 -37.49 -4.10 3.57
N LEU A 26 -36.24 -4.29 3.12
CA LEU A 26 -35.19 -3.31 3.27
C LEU A 26 -35.47 -2.06 2.41
N THR A 27 -35.97 -2.24 1.18
CA THR A 27 -36.36 -1.14 0.28
C THR A 27 -37.48 -0.32 0.87
N ALA A 28 -38.45 -0.93 1.52
CA ALA A 28 -39.52 -0.20 2.22
C ALA A 28 -38.97 0.66 3.37
N ARG A 29 -37.98 0.12 4.13
CA ARG A 29 -37.32 0.87 5.22
C ARG A 29 -36.47 2.03 4.70
N LEU A 30 -35.80 1.88 3.57
CA LEU A 30 -35.00 2.94 2.95
C LEU A 30 -35.84 4.18 2.58
N ARG A 31 -37.16 4.01 2.34
CA ARG A 31 -38.08 5.13 2.04
C ARG A 31 -38.39 5.97 3.27
N SER A 32 -38.30 5.42 4.46
CA SER A 32 -38.64 6.07 5.73
C SER A 32 -37.44 6.43 6.61
N ASP A 33 -36.25 5.91 6.30
CA ASP A 33 -35.01 6.13 7.09
C ASP A 33 -33.92 6.73 6.20
N GLU A 34 -33.79 8.06 6.29
CA GLU A 34 -32.81 8.82 5.52
C GLU A 34 -31.36 8.44 5.86
N THR A 35 -31.08 8.14 7.13
CA THR A 35 -29.72 7.75 7.54
C THR A 35 -29.33 6.40 6.96
N LEU A 36 -30.25 5.47 6.90
CA LEU A 36 -30.08 4.18 6.26
C LEU A 36 -29.89 4.33 4.74
N ALA A 37 -30.67 5.20 4.11
CA ALA A 37 -30.56 5.49 2.67
C ALA A 37 -29.20 6.10 2.32
N GLN A 38 -28.66 7.02 3.14
CA GLN A 38 -27.33 7.59 2.96
C GLN A 38 -26.22 6.52 3.06
N ARG A 39 -26.34 5.58 4.01
CA ARG A 39 -25.38 4.47 4.15
C ARG A 39 -25.35 3.57 2.91
N VAL A 40 -26.54 3.18 2.40
CA VAL A 40 -26.65 2.37 1.17
C VAL A 40 -26.11 3.13 -0.04
N CYS A 41 -26.37 4.44 -0.14
CA CYS A 41 -25.85 5.28 -1.21
C CYS A 41 -24.31 5.33 -1.19
N ALA A 42 -23.70 5.48 0.00
CA ALA A 42 -22.25 5.44 0.16
C ALA A 42 -21.65 4.09 -0.27
N LEU A 43 -22.27 2.97 0.12
CA LEU A 43 -21.82 1.63 -0.29
C LEU A 43 -21.92 1.42 -1.80
N ARG A 44 -23.01 1.84 -2.45
CA ARG A 44 -23.15 1.77 -3.91
C ARG A 44 -22.13 2.65 -4.64
N SER A 45 -21.81 3.82 -4.09
CA SER A 45 -20.78 4.71 -4.62
C SER A 45 -19.41 4.02 -4.58
N LEU A 46 -19.04 3.38 -3.46
CA LEU A 46 -17.82 2.60 -3.36
C LEU A 46 -17.79 1.44 -4.36
N GLN A 47 -18.87 0.69 -4.49
CA GLN A 47 -18.97 -0.41 -5.46
C GLN A 47 -18.79 0.09 -6.90
N SER A 48 -19.39 1.23 -7.25
CA SER A 48 -19.26 1.82 -8.58
C SER A 48 -17.83 2.29 -8.87
N MET A 49 -17.12 2.85 -7.89
CA MET A 49 -15.72 3.23 -8.03
C MET A 49 -14.82 2.00 -8.27
N VAL A 50 -15.06 0.91 -7.54
CA VAL A 50 -14.34 -0.34 -7.75
C VAL A 50 -14.60 -0.90 -9.15
N ARG A 51 -15.86 -0.95 -9.58
CA ARG A 51 -16.22 -1.39 -10.95
C ARG A 51 -15.56 -0.54 -12.03
N LEU A 52 -15.51 0.79 -11.83
CA LEU A 52 -14.85 1.71 -12.76
C LEU A 52 -13.33 1.45 -12.82
N ALA A 53 -12.69 1.23 -11.66
CA ALA A 53 -11.26 0.94 -11.59
C ALA A 53 -10.88 -0.39 -12.28
N TYR A 54 -11.81 -1.34 -12.35
CA TYR A 54 -11.62 -2.66 -13.00
C TYR A 54 -12.36 -2.80 -14.32
N ALA A 55 -12.93 -1.73 -14.88
CA ALA A 55 -13.65 -1.76 -16.17
C ALA A 55 -12.75 -2.18 -17.33
N GLU A 56 -11.46 -1.91 -17.24
CA GLU A 56 -10.45 -2.39 -18.17
C GLU A 56 -9.44 -3.28 -17.41
N PRO A 57 -9.68 -4.59 -17.29
CA PRO A 57 -8.71 -5.47 -16.67
C PRO A 57 -7.41 -5.43 -17.49
N PRO A 58 -6.23 -5.39 -16.83
CA PRO A 58 -4.97 -5.42 -17.53
C PRO A 58 -4.95 -6.66 -18.43
N VAL A 59 -4.80 -6.42 -19.74
CA VAL A 59 -4.67 -7.51 -20.71
C VAL A 59 -3.46 -8.31 -20.28
N SER A 60 -3.68 -9.50 -19.73
CA SER A 60 -2.58 -10.41 -19.48
C SER A 60 -1.88 -10.61 -20.82
N ALA A 61 -0.61 -10.23 -20.88
CA ALA A 61 0.25 -10.51 -22.01
C ALA A 61 0.51 -12.02 -22.05
N GLY A 62 -0.56 -12.78 -22.27
CA GLY A 62 -0.54 -14.18 -22.64
C GLY A 62 0.03 -14.25 -24.04
N GLY A 63 1.35 -14.28 -24.13
CA GLY A 63 2.05 -14.52 -25.37
C GLY A 63 1.54 -15.83 -25.95
N LYS A 64 0.71 -15.72 -27.03
CA LYS A 64 0.49 -16.85 -27.92
C LYS A 64 1.87 -17.26 -28.41
N LEU A 65 2.40 -18.35 -27.88
CA LEU A 65 3.53 -19.06 -28.47
C LEU A 65 3.06 -19.52 -29.86
N LEU A 66 3.17 -18.62 -30.86
CA LEU A 66 3.09 -19.00 -32.26
C LEU A 66 4.28 -19.95 -32.51
N ALA A 67 4.00 -21.21 -32.71
CA ALA A 67 4.98 -22.22 -33.12
C ALA A 67 5.65 -21.74 -34.44
N ALA A 68 6.79 -21.07 -34.28
CA ALA A 68 7.59 -20.67 -35.42
C ALA A 68 8.21 -21.91 -36.07
N PRO A 69 8.20 -22.02 -37.43
CA PRO A 69 8.77 -23.17 -38.12
C PRO A 69 10.26 -23.29 -37.80
N ARG A 70 10.66 -24.51 -37.47
CA ARG A 70 11.99 -24.88 -36.94
C ARG A 70 13.20 -24.32 -37.72
N ARG A 71 13.04 -24.02 -39.00
CA ARG A 71 14.06 -23.41 -39.86
C ARG A 71 14.36 -21.93 -39.51
N GLN A 72 13.35 -21.15 -39.14
CA GLN A 72 13.56 -19.76 -38.76
C GLN A 72 14.19 -19.62 -37.36
N LEU A 73 13.99 -20.60 -36.48
CA LEU A 73 14.60 -20.62 -35.15
C LEU A 73 16.12 -20.82 -35.25
N MET A 74 16.62 -21.72 -36.09
CA MET A 74 18.06 -21.93 -36.30
C MET A 74 18.79 -20.70 -36.88
N GLN A 75 18.18 -19.98 -37.82
CA GLN A 75 18.78 -18.77 -38.37
C GLN A 75 18.82 -17.63 -37.37
N ARG A 76 17.84 -17.50 -36.49
CA ARG A 76 17.81 -16.48 -35.43
C ARG A 76 18.79 -16.78 -34.28
N CYS A 77 18.98 -18.06 -33.99
CA CYS A 77 20.02 -18.47 -32.99
C CYS A 77 21.43 -18.21 -33.50
N ALA A 78 21.72 -18.44 -34.79
CA ALA A 78 23.03 -18.15 -35.36
C ALA A 78 23.37 -16.66 -35.36
N LEU A 79 22.39 -15.79 -35.69
CA LEU A 79 22.57 -14.34 -35.60
C LEU A 79 22.74 -13.86 -34.14
N GLY A 80 21.98 -14.45 -33.21
CA GLY A 80 22.10 -14.15 -31.79
C GLY A 80 23.46 -14.48 -31.19
N CYS A 81 24.04 -15.62 -31.56
CA CYS A 81 25.38 -16.01 -31.13
C CYS A 81 26.46 -15.09 -31.72
N LEU A 82 26.32 -14.68 -32.97
CA LEU A 82 27.29 -13.76 -33.62
C LEU A 82 27.27 -12.37 -32.96
N MET A 83 26.08 -11.85 -32.59
CA MET A 83 25.92 -10.60 -31.86
C MET A 83 26.46 -10.71 -30.43
N LEU A 84 26.34 -11.85 -29.76
CA LEU A 84 26.91 -12.08 -28.43
C LEU A 84 28.45 -12.08 -28.45
N VAL A 85 29.06 -12.71 -29.44
CA VAL A 85 30.52 -12.72 -29.59
C VAL A 85 31.04 -11.32 -29.95
N ALA A 86 30.35 -10.59 -30.82
CA ALA A 86 30.72 -9.21 -31.16
C ALA A 86 30.51 -8.25 -29.96
N GLY A 87 29.47 -8.49 -29.16
CA GLY A 87 29.18 -7.69 -27.95
C GLY A 87 30.20 -7.91 -26.83
N LEU A 88 30.66 -9.14 -26.63
CA LEU A 88 31.68 -9.44 -25.62
C LEU A 88 33.06 -8.86 -25.99
N SER A 89 33.45 -8.92 -27.27
CA SER A 89 34.73 -8.35 -27.71
C SER A 89 34.72 -6.80 -27.79
N GLY A 90 33.55 -6.18 -28.11
CA GLY A 90 33.41 -4.73 -28.10
C GLY A 90 33.25 -4.13 -26.68
N GLY A 91 32.62 -4.86 -25.77
CA GLY A 91 32.39 -4.44 -24.39
C GLY A 91 33.65 -4.30 -23.55
N TRP A 92 34.72 -5.07 -23.91
CA TRP A 92 36.02 -4.97 -23.24
C TRP A 92 36.83 -3.74 -23.66
N ALA A 93 36.64 -3.25 -24.88
CA ALA A 93 37.36 -2.06 -25.38
C ALA A 93 36.73 -0.71 -24.91
N LEU A 94 35.47 -0.69 -24.45
CA LEU A 94 34.76 0.51 -24.04
C LEU A 94 34.64 0.72 -22.52
N ARG A 95 35.45 0.00 -21.73
CA ARG A 95 35.45 0.08 -20.26
C ARG A 95 35.99 1.41 -19.69
N GLY A 96 36.24 2.40 -20.53
CA GLY A 96 36.80 3.68 -20.15
C GLY A 96 35.90 4.91 -20.36
N VAL A 97 34.68 4.74 -20.85
CA VAL A 97 33.74 5.84 -21.01
C VAL A 97 32.64 5.72 -19.96
N GLU A 98 32.70 6.59 -18.97
CA GLU A 98 31.61 6.77 -18.01
C GLU A 98 30.30 7.05 -18.74
N SER A 99 29.52 6.01 -18.98
CA SER A 99 28.14 6.15 -19.37
C SER A 99 27.35 6.63 -18.16
N ARG A 100 27.09 7.92 -18.07
CA ARG A 100 25.93 8.43 -17.37
C ARG A 100 24.68 7.89 -18.04
N ALA A 101 24.43 6.60 -17.85
CA ALA A 101 23.13 6.02 -18.08
C ALA A 101 22.21 6.60 -17.01
N VAL A 102 21.17 7.29 -17.45
CA VAL A 102 20.01 7.60 -16.63
C VAL A 102 19.51 6.27 -16.10
N ALA A 103 19.92 5.93 -14.88
CA ALA A 103 19.41 4.79 -14.17
C ALA A 103 17.92 5.04 -13.99
N GLY A 104 17.10 4.28 -14.70
CA GLY A 104 15.68 4.15 -14.37
C GLY A 104 15.60 3.86 -12.89
N VAL A 105 14.99 4.76 -12.14
CA VAL A 105 14.86 4.66 -10.69
C VAL A 105 13.99 3.43 -10.41
N SER A 106 14.65 2.30 -10.20
CA SER A 106 13.98 1.14 -9.64
C SER A 106 13.59 1.51 -8.23
N ALA A 107 12.28 1.56 -7.96
CA ALA A 107 11.78 1.66 -6.61
C ALA A 107 12.50 0.61 -5.75
N PRO A 108 12.89 0.92 -4.50
CA PRO A 108 13.60 -0.01 -3.65
C PRO A 108 12.74 -1.28 -3.50
N VAL A 109 13.16 -2.36 -4.16
CA VAL A 109 12.50 -3.67 -4.02
C VAL A 109 12.85 -4.19 -2.65
N VAL A 110 11.94 -3.98 -1.72
CA VAL A 110 12.02 -4.60 -0.41
C VAL A 110 11.66 -6.06 -0.60
N ALA A 111 12.62 -6.95 -0.37
CA ALA A 111 12.40 -8.38 -0.51
C ALA A 111 11.20 -8.82 0.34
N GLY A 112 10.15 -9.32 -0.31
CA GLY A 112 8.94 -9.85 0.33
C GLY A 112 7.76 -8.89 0.44
N TYR A 113 7.86 -7.62 -0.03
CA TYR A 113 6.75 -6.65 0.02
C TYR A 113 6.45 -6.09 -1.37
N GLN A 114 5.14 -5.90 -1.67
CA GLN A 114 4.72 -5.25 -2.90
C GLN A 114 4.62 -3.74 -2.67
N ALA A 115 5.43 -2.97 -3.41
CA ALA A 115 5.33 -1.53 -3.45
C ALA A 115 4.29 -1.10 -4.48
N VAL A 116 3.38 -0.20 -4.10
CA VAL A 116 2.33 0.35 -4.97
C VAL A 116 2.47 1.86 -5.06
N SER A 117 2.32 2.41 -6.25
CA SER A 117 2.20 3.86 -6.49
C SER A 117 1.12 4.13 -7.52
N LEU A 118 0.32 5.18 -7.32
CA LEU A 118 -0.73 5.61 -8.24
C LEU A 118 -0.22 6.58 -9.32
N THR A 119 0.97 7.13 -9.17
CA THR A 119 1.56 8.06 -10.12
C THR A 119 2.57 7.36 -11.02
N ARG A 120 2.63 7.74 -12.30
CA ARG A 120 3.63 7.24 -13.26
C ARG A 120 5.08 7.51 -12.82
N GLN A 121 5.29 8.48 -11.93
CA GLN A 121 6.59 8.83 -11.34
C GLN A 121 6.42 8.88 -9.82
N ALA A 122 6.52 7.72 -9.17
CA ALA A 122 6.66 7.67 -7.72
C ALA A 122 7.98 8.31 -7.31
N ASP A 123 7.94 9.19 -6.31
CA ASP A 123 9.17 9.74 -5.73
C ASP A 123 9.82 8.66 -4.83
N PRO A 124 11.02 8.17 -5.18
CA PRO A 124 11.70 7.14 -4.39
C PRO A 124 12.11 7.63 -3.00
N ASN A 125 12.08 8.94 -2.79
CA ASN A 125 12.39 9.56 -1.50
C ASN A 125 11.16 9.79 -0.63
N ARG A 126 9.96 9.36 -1.05
CA ARG A 126 8.72 9.46 -0.28
C ARG A 126 8.12 8.07 -0.11
N VAL A 127 8.29 7.49 1.07
CA VAL A 127 7.84 6.12 1.36
C VAL A 127 6.90 6.11 2.55
N MET A 128 5.83 5.35 2.42
CA MET A 128 4.89 5.08 3.50
C MET A 128 4.85 3.58 3.80
N LEU A 129 5.13 3.22 5.06
CA LEU A 129 5.00 1.87 5.57
C LEU A 129 3.65 1.73 6.28
N HIS A 130 2.90 0.70 5.99
CA HIS A 130 1.60 0.43 6.60
C HIS A 130 1.65 -0.82 7.48
N LEU A 131 1.33 -0.63 8.77
CA LEU A 131 1.29 -1.67 9.79
C LEU A 131 -0.16 -1.88 10.28
N ASP A 132 -0.72 -3.05 10.05
CA ASP A 132 -2.07 -3.43 10.49
C ASP A 132 -2.11 -4.51 11.57
N SER A 133 -0.95 -5.04 11.96
CA SER A 133 -0.80 -6.17 12.86
C SER A 133 -0.04 -5.80 14.14
N ALA A 134 -0.43 -6.42 15.26
CA ALA A 134 0.28 -6.35 16.53
C ALA A 134 1.29 -7.49 16.72
N ALA A 135 1.50 -8.33 15.71
CA ALA A 135 2.48 -9.42 15.78
C ALA A 135 3.88 -8.82 16.00
N PRO A 136 4.64 -9.30 17.00
CA PRO A 136 5.95 -8.73 17.36
C PRO A 136 6.92 -8.67 16.18
N GLU A 137 6.94 -9.72 15.36
CA GLU A 137 7.78 -9.83 14.16
C GLU A 137 7.40 -8.78 13.10
N ARG A 138 6.11 -8.44 12.97
CA ARG A 138 5.63 -7.39 12.06
C ARG A 138 6.02 -6.00 12.54
N MET A 139 5.85 -5.73 13.84
CA MET A 139 6.28 -4.47 14.44
C MET A 139 7.79 -4.28 14.28
N GLN A 140 8.56 -5.34 14.57
CA GLN A 140 10.01 -5.30 14.40
C GLN A 140 10.40 -5.10 12.93
N ALA A 141 9.79 -5.83 12.01
CA ALA A 141 10.05 -5.70 10.57
C ALA A 141 9.76 -4.29 10.05
N ALA A 142 8.67 -3.65 10.53
CA ALA A 142 8.34 -2.26 10.18
C ALA A 142 9.44 -1.28 10.62
N LEU A 143 9.95 -1.43 11.86
CA LEU A 143 11.01 -0.59 12.39
C LEU A 143 12.34 -0.83 11.70
N ASP A 144 12.72 -2.10 11.48
CA ASP A 144 13.95 -2.48 10.77
C ASP A 144 13.95 -1.96 9.33
N GLN A 145 12.78 -2.03 8.68
CA GLN A 145 12.61 -1.49 7.33
C GLN A 145 12.75 0.03 7.30
N ALA A 146 12.13 0.71 8.28
CA ALA A 146 12.22 2.15 8.38
C ALA A 146 13.66 2.63 8.59
N GLU A 147 14.39 2.02 9.52
CA GLU A 147 15.81 2.34 9.77
C GLU A 147 16.66 2.09 8.52
N ARG A 148 16.51 0.93 7.85
CA ARG A 148 17.25 0.63 6.62
C ARG A 148 17.03 1.69 5.53
N LEU A 149 15.78 2.11 5.31
CA LEU A 149 15.46 3.11 4.30
C LEU A 149 16.06 4.47 4.63
N LEU A 150 15.97 4.90 5.89
CA LEU A 150 16.51 6.18 6.35
C LEU A 150 18.03 6.20 6.33
N ASP A 151 18.69 5.15 6.84
CA ASP A 151 20.14 5.03 6.86
C ASP A 151 20.73 4.95 5.44
N GLU A 152 20.05 4.24 4.51
CA GLU A 152 20.48 4.19 3.11
C GLU A 152 20.33 5.54 2.42
N ALA A 153 19.23 6.25 2.67
CA ALA A 153 19.04 7.59 2.13
C ALA A 153 20.10 8.57 2.66
N GLU A 154 20.41 8.50 3.97
CA GLU A 154 21.45 9.32 4.61
C GLU A 154 22.82 9.05 4.00
N ARG A 155 23.21 7.78 3.82
CA ARG A 155 24.48 7.40 3.16
C ARG A 155 24.60 7.92 1.74
N GLN A 156 23.47 8.00 1.02
CA GLN A 156 23.41 8.48 -0.36
C GLN A 156 23.20 10.00 -0.46
N GLY A 157 23.12 10.72 0.65
CA GLY A 157 22.84 12.15 0.69
C GLY A 157 21.46 12.53 0.16
N ARG A 158 20.46 11.61 0.18
CA ARG A 158 19.09 11.84 -0.28
C ARG A 158 18.19 12.31 0.87
N ALA A 159 17.40 13.35 0.59
CA ALA A 159 16.37 13.81 1.51
C ALA A 159 15.12 12.91 1.43
N MET A 160 15.10 11.81 2.19
CA MET A 160 13.95 10.91 2.25
C MET A 160 12.89 11.44 3.22
N GLN A 161 11.61 11.26 2.89
CA GLN A 161 10.47 11.41 3.80
C GLN A 161 9.89 10.02 4.05
N LEU A 162 9.78 9.63 5.31
CA LEU A 162 9.23 8.34 5.69
C LEU A 162 8.05 8.51 6.66
N GLU A 163 6.96 7.83 6.37
CA GLU A 163 5.79 7.80 7.22
C GLU A 163 5.42 6.35 7.57
N ILE A 164 5.14 6.08 8.84
CA ILE A 164 4.60 4.80 9.27
C ILE A 164 3.16 5.02 9.71
N VAL A 165 2.22 4.44 8.95
CA VAL A 165 0.78 4.50 9.24
C VAL A 165 0.36 3.21 9.92
N ALA A 166 -0.27 3.31 11.08
CA ALA A 166 -0.78 2.15 11.82
C ALA A 166 -2.29 2.20 11.99
N ASN A 167 -2.95 1.07 11.73
CA ASN A 167 -4.36 0.85 12.00
C ASN A 167 -4.59 -0.53 12.63
N SER A 168 -5.85 -0.89 12.86
CA SER A 168 -6.21 -2.16 13.48
C SER A 168 -5.34 -2.45 14.71
N ASN A 169 -4.83 -3.66 14.87
CA ASN A 169 -3.96 -4.00 15.98
C ASN A 169 -2.54 -3.40 15.87
N GLY A 170 -2.14 -2.97 14.67
CA GLY A 170 -0.84 -2.32 14.45
C GLY A 170 -0.66 -1.02 15.24
N ILE A 171 -1.77 -0.36 15.64
CA ILE A 171 -1.74 0.83 16.49
C ILE A 171 -1.03 0.60 17.84
N ASN A 172 -0.94 -0.67 18.30
CA ASN A 172 -0.26 -1.03 19.54
C ASN A 172 1.23 -0.66 19.52
N LEU A 173 1.84 -0.55 18.34
CA LEU A 173 3.20 0.00 18.19
C LEU A 173 3.29 1.44 18.71
N MET A 174 2.23 2.23 18.60
CA MET A 174 2.18 3.67 18.89
C MET A 174 1.48 4.02 20.20
N ARG A 175 1.02 3.01 20.98
CA ARG A 175 0.30 3.24 22.24
C ARG A 175 1.27 3.34 23.42
N ALA A 176 1.13 4.40 24.21
CA ALA A 176 1.87 4.57 25.46
C ALA A 176 1.49 3.45 26.46
N GLY A 177 2.48 2.91 27.13
CA GLY A 177 2.31 1.82 28.10
C GLY A 177 2.01 0.43 27.48
N VAL A 178 1.85 0.35 26.15
CA VAL A 178 1.57 -0.90 25.42
C VAL A 178 2.70 -1.25 24.45
N SER A 179 3.26 -0.25 23.75
CA SER A 179 4.32 -0.47 22.77
C SER A 179 5.59 -1.05 23.38
N PRO A 180 6.06 -2.21 22.94
CA PRO A 180 7.35 -2.76 23.37
C PRO A 180 8.53 -2.01 22.74
N HIS A 181 8.29 -1.14 21.77
CA HIS A 181 9.31 -0.45 20.98
C HIS A 181 9.36 1.06 21.19
N ALA A 182 8.65 1.61 22.21
CA ALA A 182 8.55 3.04 22.44
C ALA A 182 9.92 3.75 22.54
N ALA A 183 10.89 3.16 23.24
CA ALA A 183 12.25 3.69 23.35
C ALA A 183 13.01 3.69 22.02
N ARG A 184 12.82 2.65 21.18
CA ARG A 184 13.40 2.59 19.84
C ARG A 184 12.82 3.67 18.94
N MET A 185 11.49 3.80 18.92
CA MET A 185 10.78 4.83 18.15
C MET A 185 11.25 6.25 18.53
N ALA A 186 11.40 6.52 19.83
CA ALA A 186 11.91 7.81 20.30
C ALA A 186 13.32 8.11 19.76
N ARG A 187 14.24 7.15 19.82
CA ARG A 187 15.60 7.29 19.26
C ARG A 187 15.57 7.52 17.74
N MET A 188 14.74 6.78 17.02
CA MET A 188 14.58 6.95 15.55
C MET A 188 14.10 8.36 15.22
N THR A 189 13.09 8.88 15.94
CA THR A 189 12.56 10.24 15.74
C THR A 189 13.60 11.31 16.08
N GLN A 190 14.42 11.12 17.11
CA GLN A 190 15.50 12.04 17.45
C GLN A 190 16.60 12.10 16.38
N ARG A 191 16.90 10.95 15.74
CA ARG A 191 17.91 10.85 14.70
C ARG A 191 17.39 11.34 13.34
N HIS A 192 16.12 11.09 13.04
CA HIS A 192 15.52 11.33 11.72
C HIS A 192 14.28 12.24 11.85
N ALA A 193 14.48 13.55 11.69
CA ALA A 193 13.39 14.55 11.76
C ALA A 193 12.35 14.39 10.62
N ASN A 194 12.68 13.65 9.58
CA ASN A 194 11.86 13.34 8.41
C ASN A 194 11.04 12.04 8.56
N LEU A 195 11.06 11.40 9.73
CA LEU A 195 10.25 10.26 10.08
C LEU A 195 8.96 10.70 10.79
N GLN A 196 7.81 10.23 10.32
CA GLN A 196 6.50 10.50 10.89
C GLN A 196 5.80 9.21 11.33
N TRP A 197 5.12 9.27 12.48
CA TRP A 197 4.30 8.19 13.03
C TRP A 197 2.84 8.60 13.02
N VAL A 198 1.99 7.80 12.37
CA VAL A 198 0.58 8.15 12.14
C VAL A 198 -0.33 7.05 12.62
N ALA A 199 -1.22 7.37 13.56
CA ALA A 199 -2.24 6.47 14.09
C ALA A 199 -3.62 6.78 13.50
N CYS A 200 -4.39 5.74 13.18
CA CYS A 200 -5.75 5.86 12.67
C CYS A 200 -6.74 6.22 13.79
N SER A 201 -7.39 7.40 13.70
CA SER A 201 -8.40 7.86 14.69
C SER A 201 -9.62 6.94 14.77
N GLN A 202 -10.05 6.35 13.66
CA GLN A 202 -11.15 5.37 13.71
C GLN A 202 -10.78 4.12 14.52
N THR A 203 -9.52 3.67 14.44
CA THR A 203 -9.04 2.57 15.28
C THR A 203 -8.99 2.97 16.75
N ILE A 204 -8.54 4.20 17.05
CA ILE A 204 -8.55 4.74 18.42
C ILE A 204 -9.97 4.76 18.96
N ALA A 205 -10.93 5.30 18.20
CA ALA A 205 -12.34 5.37 18.59
C ALA A 205 -12.93 3.98 18.84
N ARG A 206 -12.63 2.99 17.97
CA ARG A 206 -13.04 1.61 18.16
C ARG A 206 -12.51 1.02 19.47
N PHE A 207 -11.21 1.11 19.74
CA PHE A 207 -10.63 0.58 20.98
C PHE A 207 -11.19 1.29 22.22
N THR A 208 -11.43 2.60 22.14
CA THR A 208 -12.07 3.35 23.23
C THR A 208 -13.51 2.88 23.44
N GLY A 209 -14.28 2.62 22.37
CA GLY A 209 -15.61 2.04 22.45
C GLY A 209 -15.64 0.61 23.02
N GLU A 210 -14.55 -0.15 22.84
CA GLU A 210 -14.32 -1.47 23.44
C GLU A 210 -13.84 -1.38 24.92
N GLY A 211 -13.83 -0.18 25.51
CA GLY A 211 -13.40 0.05 26.89
C GLY A 211 -11.90 0.10 27.12
N GLN A 212 -11.09 0.13 26.05
CA GLN A 212 -9.65 0.25 26.17
C GLN A 212 -9.23 1.72 26.27
N LYS A 213 -8.34 2.05 27.23
CA LYS A 213 -7.68 3.37 27.24
C LYS A 213 -6.64 3.40 26.12
N VAL A 214 -6.78 4.32 25.19
CA VAL A 214 -5.80 4.55 24.12
C VAL A 214 -5.13 5.91 24.33
N GLU A 215 -3.87 5.84 24.72
CA GLU A 215 -2.97 7.00 24.84
C GLU A 215 -1.83 6.80 23.85
N LEU A 216 -1.60 7.77 22.97
CA LEU A 216 -0.54 7.68 21.97
C LEU A 216 0.79 8.16 22.52
N LEU A 217 1.89 7.62 22.00
CA LEU A 217 3.23 8.17 22.24
C LEU A 217 3.28 9.62 21.72
N PRO A 218 3.97 10.54 22.42
CA PRO A 218 4.02 11.98 22.07
C PRO A 218 4.53 12.28 20.67
N ILE A 219 5.30 11.36 20.08
CA ILE A 219 5.86 11.45 18.73
C ILE A 219 4.84 11.08 17.64
N THR A 220 3.64 10.63 18.01
CA THR A 220 2.63 10.11 17.09
C THR A 220 1.54 11.16 16.84
N ARG A 221 1.24 11.43 15.57
CA ARG A 221 0.04 12.18 15.18
C ARG A 221 -1.12 11.24 14.85
N ALA A 222 -2.34 11.72 14.99
CA ALA A 222 -3.53 11.02 14.55
C ALA A 222 -3.97 11.51 13.17
N ALA A 223 -4.36 10.57 12.28
CA ALA A 223 -5.06 10.87 11.03
C ALA A 223 -6.51 10.38 11.13
N PRO A 224 -7.48 11.03 10.46
CA PRO A 224 -8.88 10.63 10.52
C PRO A 224 -9.09 9.16 10.20
N THR A 225 -8.48 8.67 9.12
CA THR A 225 -8.48 7.25 8.71
C THR A 225 -7.13 6.86 8.13
N ALA A 226 -6.71 5.61 8.32
CA ALA A 226 -5.51 5.10 7.67
C ALA A 226 -5.66 5.07 6.14
N ILE A 227 -6.82 4.65 5.63
CA ILE A 227 -7.09 4.59 4.20
C ILE A 227 -7.04 5.99 3.57
N GLY A 228 -7.66 7.00 4.21
CA GLY A 228 -7.61 8.37 3.73
C GLY A 228 -6.19 8.93 3.67
N GLU A 229 -5.37 8.67 4.69
CA GLU A 229 -3.95 9.05 4.70
C GLU A 229 -3.19 8.37 3.55
N ILE A 230 -3.37 7.04 3.40
CA ILE A 230 -2.74 6.26 2.33
C ILE A 230 -3.09 6.82 0.95
N VAL A 231 -4.38 7.06 0.68
CA VAL A 231 -4.83 7.60 -0.61
C VAL A 231 -4.25 8.98 -0.86
N THR A 232 -4.26 9.86 0.14
CA THR A 232 -3.70 11.20 0.04
C THR A 232 -2.20 11.15 -0.30
N ARG A 233 -1.43 10.30 0.37
CA ARG A 233 0.00 10.14 0.11
C ARG A 233 0.27 9.56 -1.27
N LEU A 234 -0.49 8.54 -1.69
CA LEU A 234 -0.38 7.98 -3.04
C LEU A 234 -0.63 9.02 -4.13
N GLN A 235 -1.63 9.90 -3.94
CA GLN A 235 -1.92 11.01 -4.85
C GLN A 235 -0.78 12.04 -4.89
N GLN A 236 -0.04 12.18 -3.80
CA GLN A 236 1.15 13.05 -3.70
C GLN A 236 2.43 12.39 -4.24
N GLY A 237 2.34 11.21 -4.83
CA GLY A 237 3.47 10.49 -5.42
C GLY A 237 4.28 9.64 -4.44
N TRP A 238 3.77 9.37 -3.25
CA TRP A 238 4.43 8.48 -2.30
C TRP A 238 4.35 7.03 -2.75
N THR A 239 5.35 6.25 -2.35
CA THR A 239 5.37 4.80 -2.50
C THR A 239 4.78 4.16 -1.25
N TYR A 240 3.77 3.31 -1.43
CA TYR A 240 3.14 2.53 -0.35
C TYR A 240 3.78 1.16 -0.24
N VAL A 241 4.09 0.75 0.99
CA VAL A 241 4.60 -0.58 1.33
C VAL A 241 3.83 -1.13 2.52
N ARG A 242 3.24 -2.30 2.39
CA ARG A 242 2.62 -3.03 3.50
C ARG A 242 3.66 -3.91 4.19
N VAL A 243 3.78 -3.82 5.51
CA VAL A 243 4.71 -4.58 6.35
C VAL A 243 4.01 -5.55 7.28
#